data_e99848de5b6e5e0c8073ddaf38da1245
#
_entry.id   e99848de5b6e5e0c8073ddaf38da1245
#
_cell.length_a   1.000
_cell.length_b   1.000
_cell.length_c   1.000
_cell.angle_alpha   90.00
_cell.angle_beta   90.00
_cell.angle_gamma   90.00
#
_symmetry.space_group_name_H-M   'P 1'
#
loop_
_entity.id
_entity.type
_entity.pdbx_description
1 polymer ?
#
loop_
_entity_poly.entity_id
_entity_poly.type
_entity_poly.pdbx_seq_one_letter_code
_entity_poly.pdbx_strand_id
1 'polypeptide(L)'
;MTYACHLDENKFWWWADALYMVMPLMTKMYKLTGDRMFLDRMYDNFLWSDSLMYDAEAQLYYRDAKYIYPKVKTASGGKSFWARGDGWVLAGLAKVLGDMPEDYEHRGFFLKRFRELAQGVARCQRPEGYWSRSMLCEEDAPGPETSGTAFFAYGLMWGVNHGLLDKAEYAQVIEKAWNYLVSTALQSNGSIGYVQPIGERPDPTRKVDARSQA
;
A
#
# COMPACT_ATOMS: atom_id res chain seq x y z
N MET A 1 -6.76 21.42 -11.38
CA MET A 1 -7.02 20.34 -12.35
C MET A 1 -8.26 19.62 -11.87
N THR A 2 -9.39 19.86 -12.49
CA THR A 2 -10.65 19.17 -12.22
C THR A 2 -10.50 17.76 -12.79
N TYR A 3 -10.35 16.78 -11.91
CA TYR A 3 -10.44 15.39 -12.32
C TYR A 3 -11.93 15.12 -12.61
N ALA A 4 -12.33 15.32 -13.87
CA ALA A 4 -13.64 14.91 -14.31
C ALA A 4 -13.70 13.38 -14.18
N CYS A 5 -14.45 12.90 -13.20
CA CYS A 5 -14.87 11.51 -13.16
C CYS A 5 -15.72 11.29 -14.40
N HIS A 6 -15.19 10.55 -15.36
CA HIS A 6 -16.01 10.02 -16.45
C HIS A 6 -16.89 8.92 -15.84
N LEU A 7 -18.04 9.32 -15.34
CA LEU A 7 -19.01 8.44 -14.67
C LEU A 7 -19.47 7.28 -15.57
N ASP A 8 -19.34 7.43 -16.88
CA ASP A 8 -19.85 6.50 -17.87
C ASP A 8 -18.95 5.28 -18.16
N GLU A 9 -17.69 5.27 -17.68
CA GLU A 9 -16.74 4.21 -18.06
C GLU A 9 -16.31 3.28 -16.90
N ASN A 10 -16.84 3.39 -15.69
CA ASN A 10 -16.47 2.59 -14.51
C ASN A 10 -14.96 2.61 -14.16
N LYS A 11 -14.24 3.68 -14.51
CA LYS A 11 -12.78 3.80 -14.35
C LYS A 11 -12.43 4.82 -13.27
N PHE A 12 -12.87 4.58 -12.02
CA PHE A 12 -12.81 5.59 -10.97
C PHE A 12 -11.60 5.49 -10.07
N TRP A 13 -10.99 4.33 -9.92
CA TRP A 13 -9.97 4.08 -8.90
C TRP A 13 -8.56 3.99 -9.52
N TRP A 14 -8.16 5.03 -10.19
CA TRP A 14 -6.94 5.08 -10.99
C TRP A 14 -5.67 5.50 -10.23
N TRP A 15 -5.72 5.54 -8.89
CA TRP A 15 -4.57 5.79 -8.02
C TRP A 15 -4.63 4.94 -6.75
N ALA A 16 -3.43 4.61 -6.20
CA ALA A 16 -3.27 3.67 -5.10
C ALA A 16 -4.06 4.04 -3.84
N ASP A 17 -4.12 5.33 -3.50
CA ASP A 17 -4.85 5.82 -2.33
C ASP A 17 -6.36 5.50 -2.40
N ALA A 18 -6.95 5.57 -3.61
CA ALA A 18 -8.36 5.26 -3.81
C ALA A 18 -8.69 3.81 -3.41
N LEU A 19 -7.77 2.87 -3.62
CA LEU A 19 -7.98 1.47 -3.26
C LEU A 19 -8.19 1.30 -1.74
N TYR A 20 -7.46 2.06 -0.92
CA TYR A 20 -7.69 2.05 0.53
C TYR A 20 -8.96 2.81 0.94
N MET A 21 -9.25 3.93 0.28
CA MET A 21 -10.37 4.80 0.67
C MET A 21 -11.73 4.17 0.32
N VAL A 22 -11.82 3.46 -0.81
CA VAL A 22 -13.11 3.00 -1.34
C VAL A 22 -13.35 1.51 -1.13
N MET A 23 -12.36 0.63 -1.38
CA MET A 23 -12.59 -0.81 -1.28
C MET A 23 -13.10 -1.26 0.09
N PRO A 24 -12.52 -0.85 1.23
CA PRO A 24 -13.06 -1.21 2.55
C PRO A 24 -14.47 -0.65 2.81
N LEU A 25 -14.80 0.51 2.23
CA LEU A 25 -16.17 1.04 2.31
C LEU A 25 -17.15 0.11 1.59
N MET A 26 -16.81 -0.38 0.40
CA MET A 26 -17.65 -1.30 -0.36
C MET A 26 -17.91 -2.61 0.40
N THR A 27 -16.87 -3.19 1.02
CA THR A 27 -17.07 -4.40 1.84
C THR A 27 -17.90 -4.14 3.10
N LYS A 28 -17.77 -2.95 3.73
CA LYS A 28 -18.65 -2.56 4.84
C LYS A 28 -20.10 -2.39 4.39
N MET A 29 -20.34 -1.79 3.22
CA MET A 29 -21.69 -1.68 2.64
C MET A 29 -22.29 -3.06 2.38
N TYR A 30 -21.51 -3.98 1.82
CA TYR A 30 -21.94 -5.37 1.69
C TYR A 30 -22.34 -5.99 3.05
N LYS A 31 -21.50 -5.86 4.08
CA LYS A 31 -21.79 -6.38 5.42
C LYS A 31 -23.05 -5.79 6.04
N LEU A 32 -23.34 -4.52 5.75
CA LEU A 32 -24.51 -3.82 6.25
C LEU A 32 -25.81 -4.22 5.53
N THR A 33 -25.73 -4.41 4.20
CA THR A 33 -26.91 -4.58 3.35
C THR A 33 -27.17 -6.01 2.89
N GLY A 34 -26.13 -6.86 2.87
CA GLY A 34 -26.13 -8.17 2.25
C GLY A 34 -26.10 -8.14 0.72
N ASP A 35 -26.04 -6.95 0.10
CA ASP A 35 -26.08 -6.80 -1.36
C ASP A 35 -24.71 -7.04 -1.98
N ARG A 36 -24.58 -8.13 -2.73
CA ARG A 36 -23.35 -8.53 -3.44
C ARG A 36 -22.92 -7.52 -4.51
N MET A 37 -23.82 -6.69 -5.00
CA MET A 37 -23.48 -5.63 -5.96
C MET A 37 -22.27 -4.79 -5.49
N PHE A 38 -22.13 -4.54 -4.18
CA PHE A 38 -20.98 -3.80 -3.64
C PHE A 38 -19.67 -4.55 -3.86
N LEU A 39 -19.66 -5.87 -3.71
CA LEU A 39 -18.46 -6.69 -3.95
C LEU A 39 -18.12 -6.75 -5.44
N ASP A 40 -19.12 -6.95 -6.29
CA ASP A 40 -18.93 -7.07 -7.74
C ASP A 40 -18.41 -5.76 -8.33
N ARG A 41 -19.01 -4.63 -7.96
CA ARG A 41 -18.52 -3.30 -8.36
C ARG A 41 -17.10 -3.02 -7.85
N MET A 42 -16.79 -3.44 -6.62
CA MET A 42 -15.45 -3.34 -6.08
C MET A 42 -14.46 -4.17 -6.90
N TYR A 43 -14.81 -5.40 -7.24
CA TYR A 43 -13.97 -6.27 -8.05
C TYR A 43 -13.70 -5.69 -9.43
N ASP A 44 -14.73 -5.25 -10.15
CA ASP A 44 -14.59 -4.66 -11.49
C ASP A 44 -13.65 -3.45 -11.49
N ASN A 45 -13.83 -2.54 -10.53
CA ASN A 45 -12.99 -1.35 -10.41
C ASN A 45 -11.56 -1.71 -9.98
N PHE A 46 -11.41 -2.67 -9.05
CA PHE A 46 -10.07 -3.11 -8.62
C PHE A 46 -9.35 -3.85 -9.74
N LEU A 47 -10.03 -4.70 -10.50
CA LEU A 47 -9.44 -5.40 -11.64
C LEU A 47 -8.88 -4.41 -12.68
N TRP A 48 -9.64 -3.35 -12.97
CA TRP A 48 -9.16 -2.31 -13.86
C TRP A 48 -7.96 -1.55 -13.27
N SER A 49 -8.02 -1.15 -12.00
CA SER A 49 -6.92 -0.47 -11.31
C SER A 49 -5.66 -1.32 -11.26
N ASP A 50 -5.81 -2.60 -10.98
CA ASP A 50 -4.75 -3.60 -10.99
C ASP A 50 -4.09 -3.71 -12.37
N SER A 51 -4.89 -3.82 -13.42
CA SER A 51 -4.38 -3.88 -14.79
C SER A 51 -3.60 -2.62 -15.21
N LEU A 52 -3.92 -1.47 -14.59
CA LEU A 52 -3.26 -0.20 -14.87
C LEU A 52 -1.96 -0.01 -14.07
N MET A 53 -1.98 -0.35 -12.78
CA MET A 53 -0.95 0.09 -11.84
C MET A 53 -0.05 -1.03 -11.31
N TYR A 54 -0.47 -2.29 -11.38
CA TYR A 54 0.32 -3.39 -10.83
C TYR A 54 1.49 -3.75 -11.73
N ASP A 55 2.69 -3.79 -11.16
CA ASP A 55 3.90 -4.28 -11.81
C ASP A 55 4.20 -5.71 -11.33
N ALA A 56 4.00 -6.69 -12.20
CA ALA A 56 4.14 -8.10 -11.86
C ALA A 56 5.60 -8.53 -11.56
N GLU A 57 6.60 -7.84 -12.12
CA GLU A 57 8.00 -8.12 -11.87
C GLU A 57 8.43 -7.63 -10.48
N ALA A 58 8.06 -6.39 -10.14
CA ALA A 58 8.32 -5.80 -8.84
C ALA A 58 7.38 -6.33 -7.76
N GLN A 59 6.19 -6.81 -8.14
CA GLN A 59 5.06 -7.15 -7.24
C GLN A 59 4.64 -5.94 -6.38
N LEU A 60 4.65 -4.75 -6.99
CA LEU A 60 4.34 -3.47 -6.38
C LEU A 60 3.38 -2.69 -7.27
N TYR A 61 2.78 -1.65 -6.72
CA TYR A 61 1.88 -0.77 -7.44
C TYR A 61 2.51 0.59 -7.71
N TYR A 62 2.45 1.05 -8.96
CA TYR A 62 2.64 2.46 -9.25
C TYR A 62 1.54 3.28 -8.56
N ARG A 63 1.86 4.49 -8.11
CA ARG A 63 0.87 5.35 -7.47
C ARG A 63 -0.31 5.65 -8.38
N ASP A 64 -0.05 5.92 -9.66
CA ASP A 64 -1.03 6.09 -10.74
C ASP A 64 -0.34 6.01 -12.11
N ALA A 65 -1.13 6.16 -13.19
CA ALA A 65 -0.66 6.04 -14.56
C ALA A 65 0.41 7.07 -14.99
N LYS A 66 0.61 8.16 -14.22
CA LYS A 66 1.68 9.15 -14.49
C LYS A 66 3.06 8.57 -14.15
N TYR A 67 3.11 7.67 -13.17
CA TYR A 67 4.36 7.12 -12.62
C TYR A 67 4.80 5.79 -13.24
N ILE A 68 3.99 5.21 -14.14
CA ILE A 68 4.32 3.96 -14.81
C ILE A 68 5.61 4.12 -15.62
N TYR A 69 6.57 3.25 -15.38
CA TYR A 69 7.82 3.16 -16.12
C TYR A 69 7.55 3.01 -17.64
N PRO A 70 8.28 3.71 -18.52
CA PRO A 70 9.42 4.59 -18.28
C PRO A 70 9.07 6.09 -18.14
N LYS A 71 7.80 6.46 -17.91
CA LYS A 71 7.39 7.89 -17.81
C LYS A 71 8.09 8.60 -16.64
N VAL A 72 8.19 7.93 -15.50
CA VAL A 72 8.98 8.38 -14.35
C VAL A 72 10.01 7.31 -14.03
N LYS A 73 11.22 7.75 -13.70
CA LYS A 73 12.34 6.88 -13.35
C LYS A 73 12.95 7.34 -12.03
N THR A 74 13.54 6.40 -11.31
CA THR A 74 14.41 6.69 -10.16
C THR A 74 15.71 7.37 -10.61
N ALA A 75 16.49 7.89 -9.67
CA ALA A 75 17.83 8.45 -9.95
C ALA A 75 18.74 7.42 -10.63
N SER A 76 18.59 6.14 -10.30
CA SER A 76 19.31 5.04 -10.95
C SER A 76 18.73 4.63 -12.31
N GLY A 77 17.66 5.27 -12.78
CA GLY A 77 16.99 4.99 -14.06
C GLY A 77 15.96 3.85 -14.01
N GLY A 78 15.69 3.28 -12.84
CA GLY A 78 14.75 2.18 -12.62
C GLY A 78 13.30 2.62 -12.41
N LYS A 79 12.45 1.66 -12.04
CA LYS A 79 11.03 1.85 -11.71
C LYS A 79 10.90 2.58 -10.37
N SER A 80 9.95 3.51 -10.27
CA SER A 80 9.69 4.28 -9.04
C SER A 80 8.40 3.82 -8.36
N PHE A 81 8.53 3.30 -7.14
CA PHE A 81 7.42 2.89 -6.28
C PHE A 81 7.47 3.65 -4.96
N TRP A 82 6.30 4.02 -4.46
CA TRP A 82 6.16 4.87 -3.28
C TRP A 82 5.63 4.08 -2.09
N ALA A 83 6.39 4.05 -0.98
CA ALA A 83 6.05 3.25 0.20
C ALA A 83 4.64 3.52 0.74
N ARG A 84 4.20 4.78 0.84
CA ARG A 84 2.83 5.09 1.27
C ARG A 84 1.80 4.62 0.24
N GLY A 85 2.10 4.69 -1.06
CA GLY A 85 1.20 4.21 -2.11
C GLY A 85 0.95 2.70 -2.00
N ASP A 86 2.01 1.91 -1.96
CA ASP A 86 1.91 0.46 -1.75
C ASP A 86 1.33 0.12 -0.36
N GLY A 87 1.62 0.95 0.65
CA GLY A 87 1.05 0.82 1.98
C GLY A 87 -0.48 0.94 2.00
N TRP A 88 -1.03 1.90 1.26
CA TRP A 88 -2.48 2.01 1.07
C TRP A 88 -3.07 0.73 0.47
N VAL A 89 -2.45 0.19 -0.57
CA VAL A 89 -2.97 -1.01 -1.26
C VAL A 89 -2.92 -2.23 -0.34
N LEU A 90 -1.80 -2.51 0.32
CA LEU A 90 -1.66 -3.68 1.20
C LEU A 90 -2.64 -3.63 2.37
N ALA A 91 -2.73 -2.48 3.05
CA ALA A 91 -3.65 -2.29 4.17
C ALA A 91 -5.12 -2.31 3.71
N GLY A 92 -5.41 -1.79 2.52
CA GLY A 92 -6.73 -1.88 1.91
C GLY A 92 -7.15 -3.32 1.63
N LEU A 93 -6.26 -4.11 1.03
CA LEU A 93 -6.49 -5.53 0.76
C LEU A 93 -6.70 -6.34 2.05
N ALA A 94 -5.94 -6.08 3.11
CA ALA A 94 -6.13 -6.71 4.41
C ALA A 94 -7.55 -6.45 4.97
N LYS A 95 -8.01 -5.19 4.92
CA LYS A 95 -9.38 -4.83 5.37
C LYS A 95 -10.46 -5.49 4.51
N VAL A 96 -10.28 -5.49 3.19
CA VAL A 96 -11.21 -6.11 2.24
C VAL A 96 -11.34 -7.61 2.50
N LEU A 97 -10.22 -8.31 2.61
CA LEU A 97 -10.20 -9.76 2.85
C LEU A 97 -10.77 -10.14 4.22
N GLY A 98 -10.65 -9.26 5.23
CA GLY A 98 -11.26 -9.45 6.53
C GLY A 98 -12.78 -9.32 6.55
N ASP A 99 -13.35 -8.56 5.63
CA ASP A 99 -14.80 -8.35 5.54
C ASP A 99 -15.48 -9.19 4.45
N MET A 100 -14.72 -9.60 3.42
CA MET A 100 -15.22 -10.33 2.27
C MET A 100 -15.58 -11.76 2.65
N PRO A 101 -16.76 -12.28 2.25
CA PRO A 101 -17.15 -13.66 2.55
C PRO A 101 -16.23 -14.67 1.85
N GLU A 102 -16.06 -15.83 2.49
CA GLU A 102 -15.14 -16.86 1.97
C GLU A 102 -15.63 -17.47 0.65
N ASP A 103 -16.94 -17.50 0.43
CA ASP A 103 -17.60 -18.03 -0.76
C ASP A 103 -17.71 -17.03 -1.92
N TYR A 104 -17.11 -15.83 -1.79
CA TYR A 104 -17.12 -14.86 -2.89
C TYR A 104 -16.25 -15.35 -4.04
N GLU A 105 -16.81 -15.48 -5.22
CA GLU A 105 -16.19 -16.12 -6.39
C GLU A 105 -14.84 -15.48 -6.80
N HIS A 106 -14.66 -14.17 -6.61
CA HIS A 106 -13.44 -13.46 -6.95
C HIS A 106 -12.46 -13.28 -5.77
N ARG A 107 -12.76 -13.86 -4.60
CA ARG A 107 -11.89 -13.77 -3.41
C ARG A 107 -10.46 -14.24 -3.70
N GLY A 108 -10.31 -15.27 -4.55
CA GLY A 108 -9.00 -15.80 -4.95
C GLY A 108 -8.10 -14.77 -5.61
N PHE A 109 -8.65 -13.83 -6.37
CA PHE A 109 -7.89 -12.74 -6.99
C PHE A 109 -7.31 -11.79 -5.93
N PHE A 110 -8.12 -11.36 -4.95
CA PHE A 110 -7.66 -10.50 -3.87
C PHE A 110 -6.59 -11.18 -2.99
N LEU A 111 -6.77 -12.46 -2.68
CA LEU A 111 -5.78 -13.27 -1.95
C LEU A 111 -4.45 -13.35 -2.69
N LYS A 112 -4.48 -13.60 -4.00
CA LYS A 112 -3.30 -13.64 -4.86
C LYS A 112 -2.56 -12.30 -4.79
N ARG A 113 -3.25 -11.19 -5.02
CA ARG A 113 -2.64 -9.84 -5.01
C ARG A 113 -2.10 -9.45 -3.66
N PHE A 114 -2.81 -9.78 -2.58
CA PHE A 114 -2.32 -9.58 -1.22
C PHE A 114 -0.98 -10.29 -0.96
N ARG A 115 -0.87 -11.57 -1.35
CA ARG A 115 0.35 -12.35 -1.18
C ARG A 115 1.51 -11.83 -2.03
N GLU A 116 1.26 -11.55 -3.29
CA GLU A 116 2.27 -11.02 -4.20
C GLU A 116 2.78 -9.66 -3.73
N LEU A 117 1.89 -8.75 -3.33
CA LEU A 117 2.28 -7.45 -2.79
C LEU A 117 3.05 -7.59 -1.47
N ALA A 118 2.64 -8.50 -0.57
CA ALA A 118 3.36 -8.78 0.67
C ALA A 118 4.81 -9.23 0.40
N GLN A 119 5.03 -10.09 -0.61
CA GLN A 119 6.37 -10.49 -1.04
C GLN A 119 7.18 -9.32 -1.60
N GLY A 120 6.57 -8.52 -2.49
CA GLY A 120 7.21 -7.33 -3.06
C GLY A 120 7.65 -6.34 -1.99
N VAL A 121 6.75 -6.06 -1.06
CA VAL A 121 7.00 -5.18 0.09
C VAL A 121 8.12 -5.72 0.97
N ALA A 122 8.08 -6.99 1.37
CA ALA A 122 9.09 -7.58 2.26
C ALA A 122 10.51 -7.46 1.70
N ARG A 123 10.68 -7.63 0.39
CA ARG A 123 11.99 -7.49 -0.29
C ARG A 123 12.56 -6.06 -0.22
N CYS A 124 11.72 -5.06 -0.02
CA CYS A 124 12.12 -3.66 -0.01
C CYS A 124 12.43 -3.11 1.39
N GLN A 125 12.29 -3.93 2.46
CA GLN A 125 12.56 -3.46 3.82
C GLN A 125 14.03 -3.13 4.02
N ARG A 126 14.30 -1.98 4.64
CA ARG A 126 15.67 -1.59 5.00
C ARG A 126 16.16 -2.37 6.24
N PRO A 127 17.47 -2.54 6.40
CA PRO A 127 18.03 -3.24 7.57
C PRO A 127 17.54 -2.69 8.91
N GLU A 128 17.29 -1.38 8.98
CA GLU A 128 16.81 -0.66 10.16
C GLU A 128 15.32 -0.88 10.45
N GLY A 129 14.60 -1.61 9.58
CA GLY A 129 13.21 -2.02 9.78
C GLY A 129 12.15 -1.12 9.13
N TYR A 130 12.52 0.03 8.61
CA TYR A 130 11.61 0.89 7.87
C TYR A 130 11.61 0.59 6.36
N TRP A 131 10.72 1.23 5.63
CA TRP A 131 10.78 1.38 4.17
C TRP A 131 11.08 2.83 3.83
N SER A 132 12.03 3.03 2.90
CA SER A 132 12.33 4.35 2.36
C SER A 132 11.18 4.84 1.49
N ARG A 133 11.04 6.15 1.35
CA ARG A 133 9.99 6.78 0.55
C ARG A 133 9.95 6.25 -0.87
N SER A 134 11.12 6.13 -1.52
CA SER A 134 11.29 5.40 -2.78
C SER A 134 11.73 3.98 -2.46
N MET A 135 10.89 2.98 -2.72
CA MET A 135 11.08 1.62 -2.22
C MET A 135 12.29 0.91 -2.84
N LEU A 136 12.57 1.15 -4.13
CA LEU A 136 13.66 0.50 -4.85
C LEU A 136 14.95 1.35 -4.95
N CYS A 137 14.89 2.63 -4.65
CA CYS A 137 16.03 3.53 -4.77
C CYS A 137 15.97 4.58 -3.65
N GLU A 138 16.67 4.31 -2.55
CA GLU A 138 16.65 5.22 -1.39
C GLU A 138 17.24 6.59 -1.72
N GLU A 139 18.19 6.65 -2.64
CA GLU A 139 18.86 7.89 -3.07
C GLU A 139 17.89 8.89 -3.71
N ASP A 140 16.77 8.41 -4.30
CA ASP A 140 15.72 9.28 -4.84
C ASP A 140 15.05 10.16 -3.80
N ALA A 141 14.85 9.61 -2.61
CA ALA A 141 14.21 10.30 -1.50
C ALA A 141 14.67 9.67 -0.18
N PRO A 142 15.84 10.06 0.33
CA PRO A 142 16.47 9.42 1.48
C PRO A 142 15.66 9.50 2.77
N GLY A 143 15.77 8.45 3.55
CA GLY A 143 15.19 8.35 4.89
C GLY A 143 13.84 7.62 4.91
N PRO A 144 13.37 7.35 6.14
CA PRO A 144 12.20 6.51 6.35
C PRO A 144 10.89 7.16 5.90
N GLU A 145 9.91 6.32 5.61
CA GLU A 145 8.52 6.70 5.44
C GLU A 145 7.66 5.94 6.46
N THR A 146 7.41 6.60 7.60
CA THR A 146 6.75 5.96 8.75
C THR A 146 5.32 5.53 8.45
N SER A 147 4.56 6.29 7.66
CA SER A 147 3.17 5.91 7.35
C SER A 147 3.10 4.65 6.50
N GLY A 148 3.94 4.52 5.46
CA GLY A 148 4.06 3.28 4.68
C GLY A 148 4.56 2.12 5.54
N THR A 149 5.56 2.36 6.39
CA THR A 149 6.07 1.34 7.33
C THR A 149 4.96 0.83 8.26
N ALA A 150 4.11 1.71 8.78
CA ALA A 150 2.99 1.33 9.63
C ALA A 150 1.92 0.51 8.87
N PHE A 151 1.60 0.90 7.63
CA PHE A 151 0.68 0.13 6.78
C PHE A 151 1.24 -1.26 6.44
N PHE A 152 2.52 -1.36 6.14
CA PHE A 152 3.16 -2.64 5.86
C PHE A 152 3.20 -3.53 7.09
N ALA A 153 3.60 -3.00 8.25
CA ALA A 153 3.54 -3.75 9.51
C ALA A 153 2.13 -4.26 9.81
N TYR A 154 1.11 -3.40 9.63
CA TYR A 154 -0.30 -3.80 9.80
C TYR A 154 -0.70 -4.91 8.83
N GLY A 155 -0.47 -4.73 7.53
CA GLY A 155 -0.91 -5.68 6.51
C GLY A 155 -0.22 -7.04 6.63
N LEU A 156 1.10 -7.05 6.86
CA LEU A 156 1.87 -8.27 7.04
C LEU A 156 1.46 -9.00 8.32
N MET A 157 1.33 -8.30 9.44
CA MET A 157 0.88 -8.88 10.72
C MET A 157 -0.54 -9.44 10.61
N TRP A 158 -1.43 -8.70 9.95
CA TRP A 158 -2.79 -9.16 9.69
C TRP A 158 -2.78 -10.46 8.86
N GLY A 159 -1.97 -10.51 7.80
CA GLY A 159 -1.85 -11.68 6.94
C GLY A 159 -1.33 -12.92 7.67
N VAL A 160 -0.33 -12.77 8.54
CA VAL A 160 0.19 -13.86 9.39
C VAL A 160 -0.87 -14.33 10.39
N ASN A 161 -1.56 -13.40 11.06
CA ASN A 161 -2.57 -13.74 12.06
C ASN A 161 -3.81 -14.44 11.48
N HIS A 162 -4.06 -14.28 10.17
CA HIS A 162 -5.16 -14.95 9.47
C HIS A 162 -4.72 -16.15 8.63
N GLY A 163 -3.45 -16.60 8.77
CA GLY A 163 -2.93 -17.77 8.06
C GLY A 163 -2.77 -17.58 6.54
N LEU A 164 -2.75 -16.34 6.07
CA LEU A 164 -2.58 -16.00 4.66
C LEU A 164 -1.10 -15.87 4.26
N LEU A 165 -0.24 -15.54 5.21
CA LEU A 165 1.20 -15.43 5.08
C LEU A 165 1.90 -16.38 6.07
N ASP A 166 3.03 -16.97 5.65
CA ASP A 166 3.81 -17.85 6.51
C ASP A 166 4.50 -17.04 7.62
N LYS A 167 4.24 -17.40 8.86
CA LYS A 167 4.85 -16.75 10.03
C LYS A 167 6.38 -16.84 10.01
N ALA A 168 6.95 -17.98 9.58
CA ALA A 168 8.40 -18.15 9.54
C ALA A 168 9.07 -17.20 8.55
N GLU A 169 8.41 -16.92 7.43
CA GLU A 169 8.90 -16.01 6.39
C GLU A 169 8.81 -14.53 6.82
N TYR A 170 7.69 -14.13 7.47
CA TYR A 170 7.40 -12.71 7.70
C TYR A 170 7.68 -12.21 9.14
N ALA A 171 7.93 -13.11 10.11
CA ALA A 171 8.11 -12.71 11.52
C ALA A 171 9.22 -11.66 11.69
N GLN A 172 10.38 -11.87 11.07
CA GLN A 172 11.52 -10.96 11.20
C GLN A 172 11.23 -9.58 10.55
N VAL A 173 10.54 -9.57 9.42
CA VAL A 173 10.13 -8.32 8.73
C VAL A 173 9.19 -7.52 9.62
N ILE A 174 8.20 -8.17 10.21
CA ILE A 174 7.22 -7.56 11.12
C ILE A 174 7.90 -7.03 12.37
N GLU A 175 8.77 -7.83 13.00
CA GLU A 175 9.49 -7.46 14.21
C GLU A 175 10.38 -6.22 14.01
N LYS A 176 11.14 -6.19 12.93
CA LYS A 176 11.97 -5.03 12.56
C LYS A 176 11.13 -3.78 12.34
N ALA A 177 10.02 -3.90 11.62
CA ALA A 177 9.11 -2.77 11.37
C ALA A 177 8.51 -2.26 12.68
N TRP A 178 8.06 -3.15 13.56
CA TRP A 178 7.53 -2.79 14.86
C TRP A 178 8.57 -2.09 15.74
N ASN A 179 9.79 -2.63 15.81
CA ASN A 179 10.89 -2.04 16.57
C ASN A 179 11.21 -0.62 16.06
N TYR A 180 11.27 -0.41 14.74
CA TYR A 180 11.42 0.93 14.18
C TYR A 180 10.28 1.87 14.61
N LEU A 181 9.03 1.42 14.53
CA LEU A 181 7.85 2.23 14.86
C LEU A 181 7.87 2.68 16.34
N VAL A 182 8.21 1.78 17.27
CA VAL A 182 8.15 2.07 18.71
C VAL A 182 9.41 2.73 19.25
N SER A 183 10.58 2.49 18.65
CA SER A 183 11.85 3.01 19.17
C SER A 183 12.37 4.26 18.43
N THR A 184 11.93 4.48 17.19
CA THR A 184 12.43 5.57 16.33
C THR A 184 11.31 6.52 15.90
N ALA A 185 10.20 6.00 15.38
CA ALA A 185 9.11 6.83 14.88
C ALA A 185 8.30 7.48 16.02
N LEU A 186 8.01 6.73 17.08
CA LEU A 186 7.33 7.26 18.27
C LEU A 186 8.27 8.17 19.07
N GLN A 187 7.90 9.43 19.20
CA GLN A 187 8.66 10.43 19.94
C GLN A 187 8.29 10.44 21.43
N SER A 188 9.16 10.97 22.29
CA SER A 188 8.95 11.03 23.73
C SER A 188 7.72 11.82 24.17
N ASN A 189 7.23 12.73 23.32
CA ASN A 189 6.00 13.49 23.54
C ASN A 189 4.73 12.80 23.02
N GLY A 190 4.84 11.55 22.51
CA GLY A 190 3.74 10.79 21.94
C GLY A 190 3.43 11.07 20.47
N SER A 191 4.13 12.01 19.82
CA SER A 191 3.95 12.24 18.37
C SER A 191 4.67 11.17 17.54
N ILE A 192 4.23 11.00 16.29
CA ILE A 192 4.87 10.11 15.32
C ILE A 192 5.68 10.96 14.34
N GLY A 193 6.98 10.75 14.32
CA GLY A 193 7.91 11.44 13.43
C GLY A 193 8.23 10.64 12.16
N TYR A 194 9.08 11.23 11.32
CA TYR A 194 9.58 10.62 10.09
C TYR A 194 8.49 10.28 9.07
N VAL A 195 7.39 11.02 9.07
CA VAL A 195 6.30 10.88 8.10
C VAL A 195 6.56 11.84 6.93
N GLN A 196 6.54 11.33 5.71
CA GLN A 196 6.54 12.20 4.54
C GLN A 196 5.27 13.07 4.56
N PRO A 197 5.36 14.40 4.42
CA PRO A 197 4.18 15.26 4.28
C PRO A 197 3.28 14.83 3.12
N ILE A 198 2.06 15.37 3.07
CA ILE A 198 1.09 15.08 1.99
C ILE A 198 1.75 15.24 0.63
N GLY A 199 1.61 14.22 -0.20
CA GLY A 199 2.22 14.14 -1.54
C GLY A 199 1.68 12.97 -2.33
N GLU A 200 2.20 12.80 -3.54
CA GLU A 200 1.77 11.76 -4.48
C GLU A 200 2.93 10.88 -4.99
N ARG A 201 4.14 11.08 -4.47
CA ARG A 201 5.35 10.36 -4.88
C ARG A 201 6.43 10.47 -3.81
N PRO A 202 7.51 9.68 -3.89
CA PRO A 202 8.75 9.99 -3.17
C PRO A 202 9.19 11.43 -3.50
N ASP A 203 9.35 12.26 -2.48
CA ASP A 203 9.70 13.69 -2.68
C ASP A 203 11.09 13.97 -2.09
N PRO A 204 12.14 14.10 -2.95
CA PRO A 204 13.50 14.37 -2.48
C PRO A 204 13.67 15.79 -1.93
N THR A 205 12.79 16.72 -2.28
CA THR A 205 12.91 18.14 -1.88
C THR A 205 12.50 18.38 -0.43
N ARG A 206 11.78 17.43 0.18
CA ARG A 206 11.30 17.54 1.55
C ARG A 206 12.15 16.71 2.49
N LYS A 207 12.72 17.38 3.48
CA LYS A 207 13.37 16.69 4.59
C LYS A 207 12.35 15.94 5.42
N VAL A 208 12.68 14.70 5.81
CA VAL A 208 11.90 13.89 6.72
C VAL A 208 12.74 13.60 7.95
N ASP A 209 12.27 14.06 9.13
CA ASP A 209 12.95 13.91 10.41
C ASP A 209 11.93 13.65 11.54
N ALA A 210 12.41 13.61 12.78
CA ALA A 210 11.58 13.37 13.97
C ALA A 210 10.39 14.34 14.14
N ARG A 211 10.43 15.51 13.49
CA ARG A 211 9.37 16.54 13.55
C ARG A 211 8.43 16.49 12.35
N SER A 212 8.78 15.69 11.34
CA SER A 212 7.96 15.55 10.12
C SER A 212 6.75 14.68 10.44
N GLN A 213 5.58 15.31 10.56
CA GLN A 213 4.28 14.68 10.85
C GLN A 213 3.37 14.79 9.63
N ALA A 214 2.37 13.89 9.57
CA ALA A 214 1.36 13.92 8.51
C ALA A 214 0.35 15.06 8.74
#